data_06645a938b9bec621fb81d6c30bb3606
#
_entry.id   06645a938b9bec621fb81d6c30bb3606
#
_cell.length_a   1.000
_cell.length_b   1.000
_cell.length_c   1.000
_cell.angle_alpha   90.00
_cell.angle_beta   90.00
_cell.angle_gamma   90.00
#
_symmetry.space_group_name_H-M   'P 1'
#
loop_
_entity.id
_entity.type
_entity.pdbx_description
1 polymer ?
#
loop_
_entity_poly.entity_id
_entity_poly.type
_entity_poly.pdbx_seq_one_letter_code
_entity_poly.pdbx_strand_id
1 'polypeptide(L)'
;MAEASHPRAWKVLLAFAIIYFVWGSTFLAIRIGVREVPPFLLAGMRFVIAGFVLFALMRAKGTAFPTGREWRSVGLLAVLFFVLDYGLVFWAEVRVPSGITAVMMAMIPAFMALSEILVLRTQRLTLRLGIALMVGIGGVAVLVSRTASFGDAPINTFGAVALLVASISWAVGSALTRKLQLPSNKAMSSGAQMLVGGVLLTLTAASLGELRGFHIQAVSGRAWIALAYLIVAGSIVAFTAYVWLIHHESPTKVGTYAYVNPVVAVVLGYLFAGEALNFRTIAGTTLILVSVVVITTTPKTQSGSLPQTTQPVRAVSSDLEGETG
;
A
#
# COMPACT_ATOMS: atom_id res chain seq x y z
N MET A 1 22.79 9.83 -26.74
CA MET A 1 21.56 9.57 -25.94
C MET A 1 21.06 8.20 -26.34
N ALA A 2 21.23 7.16 -25.51
CA ALA A 2 20.73 5.83 -25.83
C ALA A 2 19.20 5.88 -25.73
N GLU A 3 18.50 5.56 -26.83
CA GLU A 3 17.06 5.33 -26.82
C GLU A 3 16.74 4.31 -25.75
N ALA A 4 15.98 4.71 -24.76
CA ALA A 4 15.47 3.79 -23.74
C ALA A 4 14.56 2.80 -24.48
N SER A 5 15.08 1.61 -24.80
CA SER A 5 14.31 0.57 -25.48
C SER A 5 13.08 0.25 -24.62
N HIS A 6 11.89 0.47 -25.19
CA HIS A 6 10.64 0.10 -24.53
C HIS A 6 10.72 -1.38 -24.12
N PRO A 7 10.40 -1.73 -22.85
CA PRO A 7 10.46 -3.11 -22.42
C PRO A 7 9.50 -3.95 -23.28
N ARG A 8 9.89 -5.19 -23.56
CA ARG A 8 9.05 -6.13 -24.32
C ARG A 8 7.69 -6.27 -23.62
N ALA A 9 6.58 -6.17 -24.33
CA ALA A 9 5.23 -6.18 -23.81
C ALA A 9 4.94 -7.35 -22.83
N TRP A 10 5.50 -8.53 -23.10
CA TRP A 10 5.32 -9.69 -22.22
C TRP A 10 5.89 -9.48 -20.81
N LYS A 11 7.00 -8.71 -20.65
CA LYS A 11 7.58 -8.40 -19.33
C LYS A 11 6.66 -7.49 -18.54
N VAL A 12 6.03 -6.52 -19.21
CA VAL A 12 5.04 -5.61 -18.61
C VAL A 12 3.83 -6.41 -18.15
N LEU A 13 3.28 -7.26 -19.04
CA LEU A 13 2.13 -8.12 -18.70
C LEU A 13 2.44 -9.07 -17.54
N LEU A 14 3.61 -9.69 -17.54
CA LEU A 14 4.04 -10.57 -16.44
C LEU A 14 4.14 -9.80 -15.12
N ALA A 15 4.73 -8.60 -15.12
CA ALA A 15 4.86 -7.79 -13.91
C ALA A 15 3.49 -7.34 -13.38
N PHE A 16 2.54 -6.97 -14.25
CA PHE A 16 1.15 -6.71 -13.84
C PHE A 16 0.47 -7.97 -13.29
N ALA A 17 0.59 -9.10 -13.96
CA ALA A 17 0.04 -10.36 -13.47
C ALA A 17 0.59 -10.69 -12.07
N ILE A 18 1.89 -10.51 -11.84
CA ILE A 18 2.50 -10.73 -10.54
C ILE A 18 1.85 -9.83 -9.48
N ILE A 19 1.78 -8.50 -9.68
CA ILE A 19 1.24 -7.62 -8.64
C ILE A 19 -0.27 -7.83 -8.41
N TYR A 20 -1.03 -8.20 -9.44
CA TYR A 20 -2.45 -8.44 -9.33
C TYR A 20 -2.77 -9.74 -8.57
N PHE A 21 -2.17 -10.85 -9.01
CA PHE A 21 -2.49 -12.15 -8.42
C PHE A 21 -1.74 -12.39 -7.12
N VAL A 22 -0.46 -12.02 -7.05
CA VAL A 22 0.32 -12.25 -5.83
C VAL A 22 -0.18 -11.36 -4.69
N TRP A 23 -0.31 -10.04 -4.88
CA TRP A 23 -0.80 -9.20 -3.79
C TRP A 23 -2.26 -9.48 -3.45
N GLY A 24 -3.12 -9.74 -4.45
CA GLY A 24 -4.50 -10.13 -4.20
C GLY A 24 -4.62 -11.40 -3.37
N SER A 25 -3.74 -12.39 -3.60
CA SER A 25 -3.74 -13.65 -2.84
C SER A 25 -3.04 -13.56 -1.48
N THR A 26 -2.26 -12.51 -1.19
CA THR A 26 -1.62 -12.35 0.13
C THR A 26 -2.64 -12.28 1.26
N PHE A 27 -3.83 -11.72 1.06
CA PHE A 27 -4.89 -11.69 2.06
C PHE A 27 -5.31 -13.11 2.47
N LEU A 28 -5.50 -14.01 1.52
CA LEU A 28 -5.77 -15.42 1.84
C LEU A 28 -4.59 -16.07 2.59
N ALA A 29 -3.36 -15.80 2.19
CA ALA A 29 -2.19 -16.35 2.85
C ALA A 29 -2.05 -15.81 4.29
N ILE A 30 -2.32 -14.53 4.53
CA ILE A 30 -2.39 -13.95 5.87
C ILE A 30 -3.47 -14.66 6.68
N ARG A 31 -4.69 -14.81 6.14
CA ARG A 31 -5.81 -15.49 6.80
C ARG A 31 -5.47 -16.92 7.21
N ILE A 32 -4.72 -17.66 6.38
CA ILE A 32 -4.23 -18.99 6.72
C ILE A 32 -3.23 -18.93 7.88
N GLY A 33 -2.27 -18.02 7.80
CA GLY A 33 -1.20 -17.91 8.79
C GLY A 33 -1.68 -17.47 10.17
N VAL A 34 -2.58 -16.46 10.24
CA VAL A 34 -3.08 -15.90 11.52
C VAL A 34 -4.03 -16.84 12.28
N ARG A 35 -4.44 -17.96 11.67
CA ARG A 35 -5.20 -18.99 12.39
C ARG A 35 -4.36 -19.78 13.38
N GLU A 36 -3.06 -19.83 13.16
CA GLU A 36 -2.13 -20.66 13.95
C GLU A 36 -0.98 -19.85 14.56
N VAL A 37 -0.59 -18.75 13.94
CA VAL A 37 0.49 -17.87 14.39
C VAL A 37 -0.12 -16.52 14.81
N PRO A 38 0.24 -16.00 15.99
CA PRO A 38 -0.23 -14.69 16.43
C PRO A 38 0.03 -13.59 15.40
N PRO A 39 -0.91 -12.65 15.18
CA PRO A 39 -0.90 -11.77 14.04
C PRO A 39 0.32 -10.84 13.93
N PHE A 40 0.71 -10.18 15.03
CA PHE A 40 1.88 -9.31 15.01
C PHE A 40 3.19 -10.11 14.89
N LEU A 41 3.23 -11.31 15.46
CA LEU A 41 4.37 -12.21 15.32
C LEU A 41 4.53 -12.68 13.87
N LEU A 42 3.44 -13.11 13.23
CA LEU A 42 3.45 -13.54 11.83
C LEU A 42 3.90 -12.41 10.89
N ALA A 43 3.38 -11.20 11.10
CA ALA A 43 3.80 -10.02 10.35
C ALA A 43 5.28 -9.69 10.61
N GLY A 44 5.73 -9.76 11.86
CA GLY A 44 7.12 -9.55 12.25
C GLY A 44 8.06 -10.52 11.54
N MET A 45 7.78 -11.82 11.60
CA MET A 45 8.56 -12.86 10.90
C MET A 45 8.64 -12.60 9.40
N ARG A 46 7.51 -12.29 8.76
CA ARG A 46 7.46 -11.96 7.34
C ARG A 46 8.41 -10.83 6.98
N PHE A 47 8.32 -9.72 7.69
CA PHE A 47 9.01 -8.49 7.30
C PHE A 47 10.45 -8.43 7.79
N VAL A 48 10.80 -9.07 8.92
CA VAL A 48 12.20 -9.24 9.33
C VAL A 48 12.97 -10.04 8.27
N ILE A 49 12.43 -11.18 7.84
CA ILE A 49 13.11 -12.04 6.88
C ILE A 49 13.20 -11.36 5.51
N ALA A 50 12.07 -10.85 4.98
CA ALA A 50 12.07 -10.18 3.69
C ALA A 50 12.95 -8.93 3.67
N GLY A 51 12.87 -8.12 4.72
CA GLY A 51 13.66 -6.91 4.89
C GLY A 51 15.15 -7.21 4.99
N PHE A 52 15.52 -8.22 5.79
CA PHE A 52 16.90 -8.66 5.90
C PHE A 52 17.46 -9.13 4.55
N VAL A 53 16.73 -9.97 3.83
CA VAL A 53 17.15 -10.46 2.50
C VAL A 53 17.35 -9.30 1.52
N LEU A 54 16.41 -8.38 1.40
CA LEU A 54 16.53 -7.23 0.50
C LEU A 54 17.66 -6.30 0.92
N PHE A 55 17.79 -5.99 2.21
CA PHE A 55 18.83 -5.14 2.74
C PHE A 55 20.22 -5.74 2.51
N ALA A 56 20.40 -7.02 2.84
CA ALA A 56 21.65 -7.74 2.65
C ALA A 56 22.04 -7.84 1.16
N LEU A 57 21.08 -8.13 0.27
CA LEU A 57 21.31 -8.16 -1.17
C LEU A 57 21.78 -6.79 -1.71
N MET A 58 21.17 -5.71 -1.25
CA MET A 58 21.60 -4.36 -1.68
C MET A 58 22.97 -4.00 -1.12
N ARG A 59 23.28 -4.42 0.09
CA ARG A 59 24.63 -4.25 0.66
C ARG A 59 25.67 -5.03 -0.11
N ALA A 60 25.38 -6.29 -0.44
CA ALA A 60 26.27 -7.13 -1.27
C ALA A 60 26.50 -6.54 -2.68
N LYS A 61 25.54 -5.79 -3.22
CA LYS A 61 25.68 -5.05 -4.49
C LYS A 61 26.37 -3.68 -4.34
N GLY A 62 26.95 -3.36 -3.18
CA GLY A 62 27.69 -2.14 -2.96
C GLY A 62 26.85 -0.88 -2.67
N THR A 63 25.54 -1.01 -2.47
CA THR A 63 24.68 0.13 -2.09
C THR A 63 25.11 0.67 -0.72
N ALA A 64 25.26 1.99 -0.58
CA ALA A 64 25.67 2.63 0.67
C ALA A 64 24.66 2.39 1.81
N PHE A 65 25.14 2.42 3.05
CA PHE A 65 24.24 2.40 4.22
C PHE A 65 23.40 3.67 4.27
N PRO A 66 22.14 3.58 4.74
CA PRO A 66 21.34 4.76 4.98
C PRO A 66 22.01 5.69 6.01
N THR A 67 21.97 7.00 5.76
CA THR A 67 22.45 8.03 6.67
C THR A 67 21.55 8.14 7.91
N GLY A 68 22.02 8.83 8.96
CA GLY A 68 21.21 9.01 10.18
C GLY A 68 19.88 9.72 9.93
N ARG A 69 19.80 10.64 8.96
CA ARG A 69 18.54 11.30 8.57
C ARG A 69 17.61 10.33 7.83
N GLU A 70 18.15 9.53 6.93
CA GLU A 70 17.39 8.51 6.22
C GLU A 70 16.86 7.44 7.17
N TRP A 71 17.63 7.01 8.19
CA TRP A 71 17.15 6.09 9.22
C TRP A 71 15.96 6.62 10.03
N ARG A 72 15.94 7.94 10.34
CA ARG A 72 14.76 8.55 10.99
C ARG A 72 13.52 8.49 10.10
N SER A 73 13.69 8.78 8.81
CA SER A 73 12.62 8.69 7.82
C SER A 73 12.13 7.25 7.64
N VAL A 74 13.07 6.30 7.55
CA VAL A 74 12.79 4.86 7.50
C VAL A 74 12.01 4.43 8.74
N GLY A 75 12.40 4.84 9.94
CA GLY A 75 11.72 4.52 11.20
C GLY A 75 10.29 5.04 11.24
N LEU A 76 10.06 6.30 10.85
CA LEU A 76 8.72 6.88 10.77
C LEU A 76 7.83 6.10 9.79
N LEU A 77 8.32 5.83 8.59
CA LEU A 77 7.56 5.06 7.58
C LEU A 77 7.39 3.60 7.99
N ALA A 78 8.35 3.03 8.72
CA ALA A 78 8.22 1.69 9.27
C ALA A 78 7.06 1.60 10.29
N VAL A 79 6.87 2.60 11.13
CA VAL A 79 5.70 2.66 12.02
C VAL A 79 4.40 2.76 11.22
N LEU A 80 4.34 3.66 10.24
CA LEU A 80 3.12 3.89 9.48
C LEU A 80 2.74 2.69 8.59
N PHE A 81 3.69 2.15 7.83
CA PHE A 81 3.40 1.07 6.88
C PHE A 81 3.35 -0.31 7.53
N PHE A 82 4.22 -0.58 8.51
CA PHE A 82 4.33 -1.94 9.02
C PHE A 82 3.59 -2.13 10.34
N VAL A 83 3.74 -1.22 11.30
CA VAL A 83 3.05 -1.39 12.59
C VAL A 83 1.58 -1.03 12.49
N LEU A 84 1.27 0.19 11.99
CA LEU A 84 -0.10 0.69 11.92
C LEU A 84 -0.89 0.17 10.71
N ASP A 85 -0.25 -0.09 9.56
CA ASP A 85 -0.99 -0.67 8.45
C ASP A 85 -0.94 -2.21 8.51
N TYR A 86 0.18 -2.85 8.15
CA TYR A 86 0.23 -4.31 8.13
C TYR A 86 -0.09 -4.96 9.48
N GLY A 87 0.39 -4.42 10.61
CA GLY A 87 0.07 -4.96 11.92
C GLY A 87 -1.44 -5.01 12.16
N LEU A 88 -2.15 -3.92 11.87
CA LEU A 88 -3.60 -3.87 12.00
C LEU A 88 -4.33 -4.74 10.95
N VAL A 89 -3.79 -4.87 9.73
CA VAL A 89 -4.34 -5.80 8.72
C VAL A 89 -4.25 -7.24 9.22
N PHE A 90 -3.09 -7.69 9.69
CA PHE A 90 -2.92 -9.05 10.23
C PHE A 90 -3.81 -9.29 11.46
N TRP A 91 -3.91 -8.30 12.35
CA TRP A 91 -4.79 -8.36 13.52
C TRP A 91 -6.27 -8.40 13.14
N ALA A 92 -6.68 -7.64 12.12
CA ALA A 92 -8.05 -7.62 11.63
C ALA A 92 -8.43 -8.94 10.95
N GLU A 93 -7.52 -9.58 10.22
CA GLU A 93 -7.79 -10.83 9.52
C GLU A 93 -8.06 -12.04 10.45
N VAL A 94 -7.74 -11.94 11.73
CA VAL A 94 -8.23 -12.89 12.73
C VAL A 94 -9.76 -12.82 12.88
N ARG A 95 -10.36 -11.64 12.60
CA ARG A 95 -11.76 -11.26 12.90
C ARG A 95 -12.62 -11.00 11.67
N VAL A 96 -11.99 -10.65 10.56
CA VAL A 96 -12.64 -10.25 9.31
C VAL A 96 -12.20 -11.18 8.18
N PRO A 97 -13.10 -11.65 7.32
CA PRO A 97 -12.76 -12.47 6.15
C PRO A 97 -11.75 -11.77 5.22
N SER A 98 -10.86 -12.57 4.60
CA SER A 98 -9.76 -12.04 3.77
C SER A 98 -10.25 -11.24 2.56
N GLY A 99 -11.34 -11.67 1.91
CA GLY A 99 -11.95 -10.94 0.81
C GLY A 99 -12.46 -9.56 1.24
N ILE A 100 -13.12 -9.48 2.40
CA ILE A 100 -13.63 -8.21 2.94
C ILE A 100 -12.48 -7.30 3.38
N THR A 101 -11.43 -7.86 4.00
CA THR A 101 -10.21 -7.13 4.33
C THR A 101 -9.63 -6.45 3.09
N ALA A 102 -9.44 -7.20 1.99
CA ALA A 102 -8.94 -6.66 0.74
C ALA A 102 -9.83 -5.56 0.15
N VAL A 103 -11.15 -5.74 0.20
CA VAL A 103 -12.12 -4.74 -0.26
C VAL A 103 -12.03 -3.45 0.57
N MET A 104 -11.90 -3.56 1.89
CA MET A 104 -11.74 -2.38 2.76
C MET A 104 -10.39 -1.67 2.52
N MET A 105 -9.31 -2.43 2.30
CA MET A 105 -8.00 -1.88 1.93
C MET A 105 -8.02 -1.20 0.55
N ALA A 106 -8.98 -1.52 -0.33
CA ALA A 106 -9.17 -0.80 -1.59
C ALA A 106 -9.58 0.68 -1.40
N MET A 107 -9.96 1.09 -0.19
CA MET A 107 -10.16 2.52 0.16
C MET A 107 -8.84 3.32 0.24
N ILE A 108 -7.68 2.70 0.22
CA ILE A 108 -6.38 3.41 0.25
C ILE A 108 -6.28 4.55 -0.76
N PRO A 109 -6.61 4.40 -2.06
CA PRO A 109 -6.57 5.51 -3.02
C PRO A 109 -7.47 6.69 -2.62
N ALA A 110 -8.60 6.43 -1.96
CA ALA A 110 -9.48 7.47 -1.45
C ALA A 110 -8.79 8.29 -0.34
N PHE A 111 -8.17 7.60 0.62
CA PHE A 111 -7.42 8.26 1.68
C PHE A 111 -6.12 8.91 1.17
N MET A 112 -5.51 8.37 0.10
CA MET A 112 -4.37 9.02 -0.57
C MET A 112 -4.79 10.36 -1.20
N ALA A 113 -5.94 10.40 -1.89
CA ALA A 113 -6.48 11.66 -2.43
C ALA A 113 -6.78 12.66 -1.31
N LEU A 114 -7.35 12.21 -0.20
CA LEU A 114 -7.58 13.05 0.99
C LEU A 114 -6.26 13.54 1.61
N SER A 115 -5.23 12.71 1.65
CA SER A 115 -3.89 13.09 2.13
C SER A 115 -3.22 14.11 1.20
N GLU A 116 -3.43 14.04 -0.11
CA GLU A 116 -2.98 15.07 -1.06
C GLU A 116 -3.65 16.42 -0.80
N ILE A 117 -4.91 16.44 -0.36
CA ILE A 117 -5.62 17.66 0.01
C ILE A 117 -5.17 18.21 1.36
N LEU A 118 -5.14 17.38 2.40
CA LEU A 118 -4.97 17.80 3.78
C LEU A 118 -3.49 17.95 4.18
N VAL A 119 -2.64 16.99 3.79
CA VAL A 119 -1.23 16.89 4.20
C VAL A 119 -0.30 17.57 3.20
N LEU A 120 -0.48 17.28 1.91
CA LEU A 120 0.38 17.83 0.86
C LEU A 120 -0.12 19.20 0.36
N ARG A 121 -1.43 19.44 0.44
CA ARG A 121 -2.09 20.65 -0.08
C ARG A 121 -1.85 20.89 -1.58
N THR A 122 -1.67 19.81 -2.33
CA THR A 122 -1.38 19.82 -3.77
C THR A 122 -2.63 19.65 -4.63
N GLN A 123 -3.74 19.23 -4.03
CA GLN A 123 -5.02 18.99 -4.72
C GLN A 123 -6.16 19.69 -3.97
N ARG A 124 -7.21 20.11 -4.71
CA ARG A 124 -8.45 20.67 -4.13
C ARG A 124 -9.55 19.62 -4.10
N LEU A 125 -10.40 19.68 -3.10
CA LEU A 125 -11.60 18.87 -3.03
C LEU A 125 -12.58 19.32 -4.12
N THR A 126 -12.83 18.46 -5.10
CA THR A 126 -13.85 18.68 -6.13
C THR A 126 -15.14 17.96 -5.74
N LEU A 127 -16.29 18.42 -6.26
CA LEU A 127 -17.57 17.75 -6.02
C LEU A 127 -17.53 16.27 -6.43
N ARG A 128 -16.91 15.95 -7.57
CA ARG A 128 -16.74 14.59 -8.06
C ARG A 128 -15.97 13.73 -7.06
N LEU A 129 -14.86 14.24 -6.52
CA LEU A 129 -14.06 13.54 -5.52
C LEU A 129 -14.84 13.36 -4.21
N GLY A 130 -15.57 14.39 -3.77
CA GLY A 130 -16.42 14.32 -2.58
C GLY A 130 -17.51 13.26 -2.69
N ILE A 131 -18.24 13.20 -3.82
CA ILE A 131 -19.24 12.17 -4.08
C ILE A 131 -18.60 10.77 -4.08
N ALA A 132 -17.47 10.62 -4.76
CA ALA A 132 -16.78 9.32 -4.81
C ALA A 132 -16.35 8.85 -3.41
N LEU A 133 -15.82 9.74 -2.56
CA LEU A 133 -15.49 9.42 -1.17
C LEU A 133 -16.73 8.97 -0.37
N MET A 134 -17.86 9.67 -0.53
CA MET A 134 -19.12 9.30 0.14
C MET A 134 -19.65 7.95 -0.32
N VAL A 135 -19.55 7.63 -1.62
CA VAL A 135 -19.92 6.32 -2.17
C VAL A 135 -19.04 5.21 -1.58
N GLY A 136 -17.73 5.46 -1.45
CA GLY A 136 -16.80 4.50 -0.83
C GLY A 136 -17.11 4.25 0.65
N ILE A 137 -17.37 5.31 1.43
CA ILE A 137 -17.79 5.21 2.83
C ILE A 137 -19.12 4.46 2.94
N GLY A 138 -20.07 4.74 2.04
CA GLY A 138 -21.34 4.02 1.94
C GLY A 138 -21.13 2.53 1.69
N GLY A 139 -20.19 2.16 0.82
CA GLY A 139 -19.80 0.77 0.57
C GLY A 139 -19.24 0.07 1.82
N VAL A 140 -18.38 0.76 2.58
CA VAL A 140 -17.90 0.26 3.88
C VAL A 140 -19.06 0.08 4.87
N ALA A 141 -19.97 1.08 4.94
CA ALA A 141 -21.15 0.99 5.81
C ALA A 141 -22.04 -0.21 5.45
N VAL A 142 -22.25 -0.49 4.15
CA VAL A 142 -22.98 -1.67 3.69
C VAL A 142 -22.28 -2.97 4.15
N LEU A 143 -20.96 -3.07 3.99
CA LEU A 143 -20.19 -4.22 4.44
C LEU A 143 -20.29 -4.47 5.95
N VAL A 144 -20.25 -3.42 6.76
CA VAL A 144 -20.26 -3.50 8.24
C VAL A 144 -21.69 -3.55 8.82
N SER A 145 -22.71 -3.27 8.01
CA SER A 145 -24.11 -3.23 8.46
C SER A 145 -24.57 -4.51 9.16
N ARG A 146 -25.34 -4.36 10.22
CA ARG A 146 -25.92 -5.46 11.01
C ARG A 146 -27.37 -5.79 10.62
N THR A 147 -27.83 -5.30 9.47
CA THR A 147 -29.23 -5.43 9.07
C THR A 147 -29.57 -6.89 8.79
N ALA A 148 -30.56 -7.43 9.50
CA ALA A 148 -31.02 -8.82 9.40
C ALA A 148 -31.43 -9.25 7.98
N SER A 149 -31.72 -8.29 7.11
CA SER A 149 -32.12 -8.53 5.71
C SER A 149 -31.07 -9.19 4.83
N PHE A 150 -29.82 -9.26 5.28
CA PHE A 150 -28.71 -9.81 4.49
C PHE A 150 -28.22 -11.20 4.92
N GLY A 151 -28.85 -11.79 5.94
CA GLY A 151 -28.69 -13.23 6.26
C GLY A 151 -27.38 -13.69 6.89
N ASP A 152 -26.45 -12.79 7.24
CA ASP A 152 -25.08 -13.16 7.64
C ASP A 152 -24.67 -12.68 9.02
N ALA A 153 -23.67 -13.36 9.58
CA ALA A 153 -22.99 -12.91 10.77
C ALA A 153 -22.40 -11.50 10.55
N PRO A 154 -22.58 -10.56 11.50
CA PRO A 154 -22.05 -9.22 11.38
C PRO A 154 -20.52 -9.25 11.33
N ILE A 155 -19.94 -8.42 10.46
CA ILE A 155 -18.49 -8.22 10.44
C ILE A 155 -18.06 -7.58 11.78
N ASN A 156 -16.93 -8.02 12.31
CA ASN A 156 -16.38 -7.48 13.53
C ASN A 156 -16.04 -5.99 13.34
N THR A 157 -16.77 -5.12 14.06
CA THR A 157 -16.63 -3.65 13.93
C THR A 157 -15.22 -3.17 14.29
N PHE A 158 -14.58 -3.76 15.32
CA PHE A 158 -13.21 -3.39 15.69
C PHE A 158 -12.21 -3.75 14.59
N GLY A 159 -12.40 -4.92 13.94
CA GLY A 159 -11.62 -5.31 12.77
C GLY A 159 -11.79 -4.32 11.62
N ALA A 160 -13.03 -3.92 11.33
CA ALA A 160 -13.31 -2.93 10.30
C ALA A 160 -12.69 -1.56 10.59
N VAL A 161 -12.78 -1.06 11.82
CA VAL A 161 -12.13 0.19 12.25
C VAL A 161 -10.62 0.08 12.12
N ALA A 162 -10.02 -1.04 12.52
CA ALA A 162 -8.58 -1.28 12.38
C ALA A 162 -8.14 -1.21 10.91
N LEU A 163 -8.92 -1.77 9.98
CA LEU A 163 -8.63 -1.69 8.53
C LEU A 163 -8.74 -0.26 7.97
N LEU A 164 -9.68 0.55 8.47
CA LEU A 164 -9.75 1.96 8.09
C LEU A 164 -8.55 2.75 8.61
N VAL A 165 -8.14 2.51 9.86
CA VAL A 165 -6.92 3.12 10.43
C VAL A 165 -5.69 2.69 9.65
N ALA A 166 -5.58 1.42 9.30
CA ALA A 166 -4.52 0.87 8.45
C ALA A 166 -4.47 1.62 7.10
N SER A 167 -5.60 1.71 6.40
CA SER A 167 -5.69 2.39 5.10
C SER A 167 -5.31 3.88 5.18
N ILE A 168 -5.71 4.57 6.25
CA ILE A 168 -5.31 5.97 6.50
C ILE A 168 -3.81 6.06 6.76
N SER A 169 -3.25 5.15 7.58
CA SER A 169 -1.83 5.12 7.89
C SER A 169 -0.98 4.90 6.63
N TRP A 170 -1.39 3.97 5.77
CA TRP A 170 -0.76 3.77 4.46
C TRP A 170 -0.80 5.04 3.61
N ALA A 171 -1.94 5.70 3.53
CA ALA A 171 -2.12 6.91 2.74
C ALA A 171 -1.24 8.07 3.24
N VAL A 172 -1.19 8.29 4.56
CA VAL A 172 -0.34 9.31 5.19
C VAL A 172 1.14 8.98 4.97
N GLY A 173 1.56 7.73 5.20
CA GLY A 173 2.92 7.26 4.94
C GLY A 173 3.33 7.48 3.49
N SER A 174 2.44 7.15 2.53
CA SER A 174 2.67 7.38 1.10
C SER A 174 2.84 8.86 0.75
N ALA A 175 2.04 9.74 1.37
CA ALA A 175 2.18 11.18 1.20
C ALA A 175 3.51 11.70 1.78
N LEU A 176 3.88 11.24 2.98
CA LEU A 176 5.13 11.64 3.64
C LEU A 176 6.36 11.13 2.91
N THR A 177 6.32 9.98 2.23
CA THR A 177 7.42 9.46 1.42
C THR A 177 7.93 10.47 0.39
N ARG A 178 7.06 11.38 -0.08
CA ARG A 178 7.44 12.45 -1.02
C ARG A 178 8.21 13.61 -0.37
N LYS A 179 8.14 13.76 0.96
CA LYS A 179 8.76 14.85 1.71
C LYS A 179 9.99 14.41 2.49
N LEU A 180 10.13 13.12 2.75
CA LEU A 180 11.16 12.56 3.59
C LEU A 180 12.42 12.23 2.79
N GLN A 181 13.58 12.39 3.42
CA GLN A 181 14.84 11.91 2.88
C GLN A 181 14.94 10.40 3.06
N LEU A 182 14.96 9.68 1.96
CA LEU A 182 15.05 8.22 1.91
C LEU A 182 16.29 7.80 1.11
N PRO A 183 16.81 6.59 1.34
CA PRO A 183 17.89 6.04 0.51
C PRO A 183 17.55 6.13 -0.97
N SER A 184 18.48 6.60 -1.78
CA SER A 184 18.29 6.78 -3.23
C SER A 184 17.96 5.49 -3.95
N ASN A 185 18.56 4.37 -3.51
CA ASN A 185 18.18 3.04 -3.99
C ASN A 185 16.87 2.59 -3.33
N LYS A 186 15.82 2.46 -4.14
CA LYS A 186 14.47 2.11 -3.66
C LYS A 186 14.38 0.74 -3.01
N ALA A 187 15.13 -0.25 -3.51
CA ALA A 187 15.16 -1.58 -2.90
C ALA A 187 15.85 -1.56 -1.53
N MET A 188 16.94 -0.76 -1.38
CA MET A 188 17.57 -0.51 -0.08
C MET A 188 16.59 0.17 0.88
N SER A 189 15.90 1.22 0.42
CA SER A 189 14.91 1.93 1.23
C SER A 189 13.81 0.99 1.73
N SER A 190 13.27 0.14 0.86
CA SER A 190 12.20 -0.79 1.23
C SER A 190 12.71 -1.92 2.11
N GLY A 191 13.91 -2.47 1.83
CA GLY A 191 14.54 -3.46 2.70
C GLY A 191 14.75 -2.93 4.11
N ALA A 192 15.24 -1.69 4.24
CA ALA A 192 15.42 -1.02 5.52
C ALA A 192 14.08 -0.79 6.25
N GLN A 193 13.05 -0.32 5.55
CA GLN A 193 11.71 -0.11 6.12
C GLN A 193 11.07 -1.43 6.58
N MET A 194 11.16 -2.50 5.75
CA MET A 194 10.66 -3.82 6.11
C MET A 194 11.40 -4.39 7.33
N LEU A 195 12.72 -4.25 7.38
CA LEU A 195 13.53 -4.75 8.50
C LEU A 195 13.17 -4.05 9.80
N VAL A 196 13.15 -2.71 9.81
CA VAL A 196 12.77 -1.93 11.00
C VAL A 196 11.32 -2.21 11.38
N GLY A 197 10.40 -2.21 10.41
CA GLY A 197 8.99 -2.50 10.65
C GLY A 197 8.76 -3.91 11.19
N GLY A 198 9.45 -4.90 10.65
CA GLY A 198 9.41 -6.28 11.12
C GLY A 198 9.92 -6.43 12.56
N VAL A 199 11.02 -5.75 12.92
CA VAL A 199 11.52 -5.71 14.30
C VAL A 199 10.50 -5.06 15.24
N LEU A 200 9.93 -3.90 14.85
CA LEU A 200 8.91 -3.22 15.64
C LEU A 200 7.66 -4.09 15.82
N LEU A 201 7.21 -4.81 14.79
CA LEU A 201 6.09 -5.75 14.87
C LEU A 201 6.39 -6.91 15.84
N THR A 202 7.61 -7.45 15.77
CA THR A 202 8.03 -8.52 16.70
C THR A 202 8.07 -8.02 18.14
N LEU A 203 8.56 -6.80 18.38
CA LEU A 203 8.53 -6.14 19.69
C LEU A 203 7.08 -5.88 20.14
N THR A 204 6.19 -5.48 19.25
CA THR A 204 4.76 -5.33 19.52
C THR A 204 4.15 -6.67 19.91
N ALA A 205 4.44 -7.75 19.19
CA ALA A 205 3.99 -9.10 19.52
C ALA A 205 4.45 -9.51 20.92
N ALA A 206 5.71 -9.25 21.27
CA ALA A 206 6.28 -9.54 22.58
C ALA A 206 5.59 -8.72 23.68
N SER A 207 5.37 -7.42 23.47
CA SER A 207 4.73 -6.52 24.44
C SER A 207 3.26 -6.86 24.69
N LEU A 208 2.55 -7.34 23.67
CA LEU A 208 1.17 -7.81 23.78
C LEU A 208 1.05 -9.24 24.32
N GLY A 209 2.17 -9.90 24.61
CA GLY A 209 2.20 -11.25 25.16
C GLY A 209 1.92 -12.35 24.12
N GLU A 210 1.97 -12.05 22.81
CA GLU A 210 1.74 -13.04 21.75
C GLU A 210 2.76 -14.20 21.76
N LEU A 211 3.93 -13.98 22.35
CA LEU A 211 4.95 -15.04 22.50
C LEU A 211 4.63 -16.01 23.63
N ARG A 212 3.75 -15.62 24.58
CA ARG A 212 3.37 -16.47 25.71
C ARG A 212 2.44 -17.58 25.22
N GLY A 213 2.87 -18.82 25.39
CA GLY A 213 2.09 -19.99 24.95
C GLY A 213 2.12 -20.25 23.42
N PHE A 214 2.88 -19.48 22.66
CA PHE A 214 3.13 -19.81 21.27
C PHE A 214 4.17 -20.91 21.15
N HIS A 215 3.77 -22.03 20.54
CA HIS A 215 4.63 -23.18 20.31
C HIS A 215 4.88 -23.37 18.82
N ILE A 216 6.09 -23.05 18.38
CA ILE A 216 6.49 -23.12 16.96
C ILE A 216 6.29 -24.52 16.36
N GLN A 217 6.41 -25.57 17.18
CA GLN A 217 6.23 -26.97 16.79
C GLN A 217 4.76 -27.32 16.50
N ALA A 218 3.81 -26.53 17.03
CA ALA A 218 2.39 -26.74 16.82
C ALA A 218 1.88 -26.13 15.50
N VAL A 219 2.72 -25.33 14.84
CA VAL A 219 2.36 -24.64 13.57
C VAL A 219 2.38 -25.64 12.43
N SER A 220 1.28 -25.76 11.71
CA SER A 220 1.13 -26.69 10.59
C SER A 220 2.03 -26.32 9.40
N GLY A 221 2.36 -27.32 8.57
CA GLY A 221 3.07 -27.07 7.31
C GLY A 221 2.32 -26.09 6.39
N ARG A 222 0.99 -26.04 6.46
CA ARG A 222 0.17 -25.10 5.68
C ARG A 222 0.42 -23.65 6.10
N ALA A 223 0.53 -23.36 7.38
CA ALA A 223 0.84 -22.02 7.88
C ALA A 223 2.29 -21.61 7.53
N TRP A 224 3.24 -22.54 7.60
CA TRP A 224 4.63 -22.29 7.17
C TRP A 224 4.73 -22.01 5.67
N ILE A 225 4.00 -22.74 4.83
CA ILE A 225 3.94 -22.48 3.38
C ILE A 225 3.33 -21.10 3.13
N ALA A 226 2.26 -20.74 3.85
CA ALA A 226 1.66 -19.41 3.75
C ALA A 226 2.67 -18.31 4.12
N LEU A 227 3.42 -18.46 5.21
CA LEU A 227 4.47 -17.50 5.61
C LEU A 227 5.58 -17.42 4.54
N ALA A 228 6.08 -18.56 4.05
CA ALA A 228 7.09 -18.59 3.00
C ALA A 228 6.59 -17.89 1.72
N TYR A 229 5.34 -18.12 1.34
CA TYR A 229 4.69 -17.44 0.23
C TYR A 229 4.62 -15.91 0.47
N LEU A 230 4.22 -15.47 1.66
CA LEU A 230 4.17 -14.05 2.03
C LEU A 230 5.55 -13.40 1.96
N ILE A 231 6.61 -14.10 2.38
CA ILE A 231 7.99 -13.60 2.33
C ILE A 231 8.46 -13.51 0.87
N VAL A 232 8.45 -14.63 0.15
CA VAL A 232 9.08 -14.73 -1.17
C VAL A 232 8.22 -14.05 -2.23
N ALA A 233 6.99 -14.51 -2.41
CA ALA A 233 6.11 -14.00 -3.45
C ALA A 233 5.58 -12.61 -3.11
N GLY A 234 4.98 -12.44 -1.92
CA GLY A 234 4.30 -11.21 -1.51
C GLY A 234 5.24 -10.04 -1.23
N SER A 235 6.40 -10.29 -0.61
CA SER A 235 7.29 -9.20 -0.17
C SER A 235 8.50 -8.99 -1.08
N ILE A 236 9.08 -10.04 -1.68
CA ILE A 236 10.28 -9.90 -2.52
C ILE A 236 9.90 -9.80 -4.00
N VAL A 237 9.20 -10.80 -4.54
CA VAL A 237 8.90 -10.87 -5.98
C VAL A 237 7.92 -9.79 -6.40
N ALA A 238 6.76 -9.69 -5.75
CA ALA A 238 5.75 -8.72 -6.13
C ALA A 238 6.21 -7.27 -5.90
N PHE A 239 6.96 -7.01 -4.82
CA PHE A 239 7.54 -5.70 -4.60
C PHE A 239 8.57 -5.34 -5.70
N THR A 240 9.43 -6.29 -6.10
CA THR A 240 10.39 -6.07 -7.20
C THR A 240 9.68 -5.79 -8.52
N ALA A 241 8.61 -6.53 -8.83
CA ALA A 241 7.78 -6.30 -10.00
C ALA A 241 7.11 -4.91 -9.97
N TYR A 242 6.59 -4.51 -8.81
CA TYR A 242 5.98 -3.19 -8.61
C TYR A 242 6.99 -2.06 -8.82
N VAL A 243 8.18 -2.15 -8.20
CA VAL A 243 9.24 -1.16 -8.39
C VAL A 243 9.67 -1.10 -9.85
N TRP A 244 9.77 -2.24 -10.53
CA TRP A 244 10.09 -2.27 -11.96
C TRP A 244 9.00 -1.58 -12.79
N LEU A 245 7.71 -1.87 -12.53
CA LEU A 245 6.58 -1.24 -13.23
C LEU A 245 6.56 0.28 -13.07
N ILE A 246 6.79 0.82 -11.88
CA ILE A 246 6.82 2.27 -11.64
C ILE A 246 7.85 2.99 -12.53
N HIS A 247 8.92 2.30 -12.93
CA HIS A 247 9.94 2.89 -13.80
C HIS A 247 9.63 2.79 -15.30
N HIS A 248 8.67 1.92 -15.69
CA HIS A 248 8.40 1.63 -17.10
C HIS A 248 6.97 1.99 -17.51
N GLU A 249 6.05 2.15 -16.56
CA GLU A 249 4.65 2.44 -16.82
C GLU A 249 4.17 3.65 -16.02
N SER A 250 3.09 4.28 -16.48
CA SER A 250 2.51 5.42 -15.77
C SER A 250 1.99 5.01 -14.39
N PRO A 251 2.10 5.88 -13.36
CA PRO A 251 1.58 5.61 -12.02
C PRO A 251 0.08 5.23 -12.02
N THR A 252 -0.71 5.81 -12.92
CA THR A 252 -2.14 5.50 -13.08
C THR A 252 -2.35 4.06 -13.51
N LYS A 253 -1.58 3.55 -14.49
CA LYS A 253 -1.65 2.16 -14.91
C LYS A 253 -1.20 1.22 -13.80
N VAL A 254 -0.09 1.53 -13.12
CA VAL A 254 0.39 0.69 -12.02
C VAL A 254 -0.64 0.65 -10.90
N GLY A 255 -1.27 1.78 -10.56
CA GLY A 255 -2.30 1.88 -9.52
C GLY A 255 -3.55 1.01 -9.75
N THR A 256 -3.74 0.43 -10.94
CA THR A 256 -4.88 -0.46 -11.22
C THR A 256 -4.90 -1.74 -10.37
N TYR A 257 -3.78 -2.12 -9.74
CA TYR A 257 -3.79 -3.23 -8.77
C TYR A 257 -4.81 -3.01 -7.63
N ALA A 258 -5.09 -1.77 -7.27
CA ALA A 258 -6.05 -1.43 -6.22
C ALA A 258 -7.49 -1.89 -6.54
N TYR A 259 -7.81 -2.12 -7.83
CA TYR A 259 -9.12 -2.66 -8.24
C TYR A 259 -9.11 -4.17 -8.38
N VAL A 260 -8.01 -4.72 -8.85
CA VAL A 260 -7.91 -6.15 -9.17
C VAL A 260 -7.68 -6.98 -7.93
N ASN A 261 -6.84 -6.50 -6.99
CA ASN A 261 -6.52 -7.24 -5.77
C ASN A 261 -7.74 -7.62 -4.93
N PRO A 262 -8.72 -6.72 -4.67
CA PRO A 262 -9.93 -7.09 -3.95
C PRO A 262 -10.75 -8.18 -4.65
N VAL A 263 -10.84 -8.13 -5.98
CA VAL A 263 -11.55 -9.15 -6.76
C VAL A 263 -10.85 -10.50 -6.62
N VAL A 264 -9.53 -10.53 -6.78
CA VAL A 264 -8.74 -11.76 -6.58
C VAL A 264 -8.91 -12.29 -5.16
N ALA A 265 -8.82 -11.42 -4.14
CA ALA A 265 -8.95 -11.83 -2.75
C ALA A 265 -10.34 -12.40 -2.43
N VAL A 266 -11.41 -11.76 -2.91
CA VAL A 266 -12.80 -12.24 -2.71
C VAL A 266 -13.01 -13.60 -3.38
N VAL A 267 -12.54 -13.77 -4.62
CA VAL A 267 -12.63 -15.04 -5.34
C VAL A 267 -11.85 -16.15 -4.63
N LEU A 268 -10.61 -15.87 -4.21
CA LEU A 268 -9.79 -16.85 -3.51
C LEU A 268 -10.33 -17.17 -2.11
N GLY A 269 -10.86 -16.18 -1.39
CA GLY A 269 -11.52 -16.35 -0.11
C GLY A 269 -12.73 -17.29 -0.21
N TYR A 270 -13.57 -17.10 -1.24
CA TYR A 270 -14.68 -17.97 -1.54
C TYR A 270 -14.24 -19.41 -1.87
N LEU A 271 -13.27 -19.55 -2.80
CA LEU A 271 -12.87 -20.88 -3.29
C LEU A 271 -12.08 -21.70 -2.26
N PHE A 272 -11.22 -21.06 -1.46
CA PHE A 272 -10.23 -21.77 -0.63
C PHE A 272 -10.38 -21.55 0.87
N ALA A 273 -11.09 -20.51 1.31
CA ALA A 273 -11.29 -20.21 2.74
C ALA A 273 -12.73 -20.44 3.22
N GLY A 274 -13.67 -20.79 2.31
CA GLY A 274 -15.09 -20.98 2.64
C GLY A 274 -15.78 -19.66 3.01
N GLU A 275 -15.28 -18.52 2.51
CA GLU A 275 -15.89 -17.21 2.76
C GLU A 275 -17.16 -17.04 1.95
N ALA A 276 -18.23 -16.51 2.55
CA ALA A 276 -19.52 -16.38 1.88
C ALA A 276 -19.51 -15.20 0.88
N LEU A 277 -20.04 -15.46 -0.33
CA LEU A 277 -20.36 -14.44 -1.32
C LEU A 277 -21.84 -14.11 -1.26
N ASN A 278 -22.23 -13.24 -0.36
CA ASN A 278 -23.60 -12.80 -0.20
C ASN A 278 -23.84 -11.43 -0.85
N PHE A 279 -25.12 -11.04 -0.95
CA PHE A 279 -25.50 -9.77 -1.56
C PHE A 279 -24.80 -8.57 -0.94
N ARG A 280 -24.61 -8.55 0.38
CA ARG A 280 -23.91 -7.49 1.13
C ARG A 280 -22.45 -7.36 0.67
N THR A 281 -21.74 -8.49 0.57
CA THR A 281 -20.35 -8.52 0.09
C THR A 281 -20.26 -7.99 -1.33
N ILE A 282 -21.15 -8.43 -2.22
CA ILE A 282 -21.17 -7.99 -3.63
C ILE A 282 -21.50 -6.50 -3.71
N ALA A 283 -22.56 -6.03 -3.05
CA ALA A 283 -23.00 -4.63 -3.09
C ALA A 283 -21.94 -3.69 -2.50
N GLY A 284 -21.42 -3.99 -1.30
CA GLY A 284 -20.38 -3.18 -0.67
C GLY A 284 -19.08 -3.14 -1.48
N THR A 285 -18.65 -4.28 -2.01
CA THR A 285 -17.49 -4.37 -2.90
C THR A 285 -17.67 -3.51 -4.15
N THR A 286 -18.83 -3.61 -4.80
CA THR A 286 -19.14 -2.82 -6.00
C THR A 286 -19.08 -1.32 -5.72
N LEU A 287 -19.70 -0.86 -4.63
CA LEU A 287 -19.67 0.56 -4.24
C LEU A 287 -18.23 1.06 -3.98
N ILE A 288 -17.43 0.29 -3.26
CA ILE A 288 -16.03 0.65 -2.99
C ILE A 288 -15.24 0.70 -4.30
N LEU A 289 -15.33 -0.32 -5.14
CA LEU A 289 -14.60 -0.36 -6.41
C LEU A 289 -15.01 0.79 -7.36
N VAL A 290 -16.30 1.09 -7.46
CA VAL A 290 -16.79 2.25 -8.25
C VAL A 290 -16.21 3.55 -7.68
N SER A 291 -16.25 3.74 -6.37
CA SER A 291 -15.62 4.88 -5.70
C SER A 291 -14.15 5.03 -6.09
N VAL A 292 -13.38 3.96 -5.96
CA VAL A 292 -11.93 3.95 -6.24
C VAL A 292 -11.66 4.23 -7.72
N VAL A 293 -12.43 3.66 -8.65
CA VAL A 293 -12.33 3.97 -10.09
C VAL A 293 -12.57 5.46 -10.34
N VAL A 294 -13.62 6.03 -9.78
CA VAL A 294 -13.95 7.46 -9.95
C VAL A 294 -12.82 8.35 -9.37
N ILE A 295 -12.29 8.01 -8.19
CA ILE A 295 -11.21 8.78 -7.56
C ILE A 295 -9.96 8.78 -8.42
N THR A 296 -9.52 7.62 -8.86
CA THR A 296 -8.25 7.47 -9.59
C THR A 296 -8.32 7.97 -11.04
N THR A 297 -9.51 8.03 -11.62
CA THR A 297 -9.73 8.62 -12.95
C THR A 297 -10.07 10.10 -12.91
N THR A 298 -10.22 10.70 -11.71
CA THR A 298 -10.48 12.15 -11.59
C THR A 298 -9.20 12.94 -11.89
N PRO A 299 -9.23 13.88 -12.85
CA PRO A 299 -8.09 14.74 -13.14
C PRO A 299 -7.63 15.50 -11.90
N LYS A 300 -6.32 15.56 -11.66
CA LYS A 300 -5.76 16.35 -10.55
C LYS A 300 -5.86 17.83 -10.89
N THR A 301 -6.75 18.54 -10.21
CA THR A 301 -6.83 20.02 -10.31
C THR A 301 -5.66 20.57 -9.47
N GLN A 302 -4.61 21.00 -10.15
CA GLN A 302 -3.46 21.63 -9.48
C GLN A 302 -3.93 22.88 -8.75
N SER A 303 -3.54 23.02 -7.49
CA SER A 303 -3.67 24.28 -6.74
C SER A 303 -2.74 25.28 -7.41
N GLY A 304 -3.30 26.29 -8.09
CA GLY A 304 -2.61 27.17 -9.01
C GLY A 304 -1.18 27.53 -8.60
N SER A 305 -0.24 27.24 -9.49
CA SER A 305 0.98 28.03 -9.57
C SER A 305 0.54 29.49 -9.72
N LEU A 306 0.90 30.34 -8.78
CA LEU A 306 0.84 31.79 -8.98
C LEU A 306 1.43 32.07 -10.38
N PRO A 307 0.79 32.94 -11.19
CA PRO A 307 1.37 33.34 -12.45
C PRO A 307 2.80 33.82 -12.15
N GLN A 308 3.79 33.20 -12.77
CA GLN A 308 5.11 33.79 -12.80
C GLN A 308 4.92 35.17 -13.43
N THR A 309 4.99 36.20 -12.60
CA THR A 309 5.12 37.57 -13.09
C THR A 309 6.29 37.56 -14.07
N THR A 310 5.97 37.63 -15.33
CA THR A 310 6.93 37.93 -16.39
C THR A 310 7.61 39.23 -15.98
N GLN A 311 8.82 39.11 -15.47
CA GLN A 311 9.67 40.30 -15.32
C GLN A 311 9.81 40.90 -16.71
N PRO A 312 9.49 42.19 -16.88
CA PRO A 312 9.70 42.84 -18.16
C PRO A 312 11.20 42.74 -18.49
N VAL A 313 11.47 42.14 -19.64
CA VAL A 313 12.81 42.16 -20.23
C VAL A 313 13.25 43.62 -20.29
N ARG A 314 14.20 43.99 -19.44
CA ARG A 314 14.86 45.28 -19.50
C ARG A 314 15.58 45.31 -20.84
N ALA A 315 15.06 46.09 -21.79
CA ALA A 315 15.74 46.42 -23.03
C ALA A 315 17.06 47.06 -22.65
N VAL A 316 18.14 46.39 -22.98
CA VAL A 316 19.47 47.01 -23.00
C VAL A 316 19.49 47.94 -24.20
N SER A 317 19.32 49.23 -23.97
CA SER A 317 19.59 50.27 -24.96
C SER A 317 21.08 50.21 -25.28
N SER A 318 21.39 49.82 -26.48
CA SER A 318 22.67 49.99 -27.14
C SER A 318 22.84 51.46 -27.50
N ASP A 319 23.41 52.23 -26.63
CA ASP A 319 23.95 53.53 -27.06
C ASP A 319 25.34 53.28 -27.66
N LEU A 320 25.32 53.18 -28.97
CA LEU A 320 26.45 53.44 -29.83
C LEU A 320 26.46 54.94 -30.06
N GLU A 321 27.31 55.63 -29.39
CA GLU A 321 27.82 56.89 -29.87
C GLU A 321 29.37 56.82 -29.95
N GLY A 322 29.78 56.89 -31.18
CA GLY A 322 31.14 57.15 -31.53
C GLY A 322 31.53 58.54 -31.19
N GLU A 323 32.82 58.73 -30.98
CA GLU A 323 33.51 59.97 -31.44
C GLU A 323 35.00 59.69 -31.54
N THR A 324 35.44 60.00 -32.66
CA THR A 324 36.69 60.43 -33.23
C THR A 324 37.55 61.29 -32.28
N GLY A 325 38.85 61.02 -32.24
CA GLY A 325 39.89 61.82 -31.65
C GLY A 325 41.25 61.11 -31.69
#